data_4e13bd52eb508a3e36ba3536268b018a
#
_entry.id   4e13bd52eb508a3e36ba3536268b018a
#
_cell.length_a   1.000
_cell.length_b   1.000
_cell.length_c   1.000
_cell.angle_alpha   90.00
_cell.angle_beta   90.00
_cell.angle_gamma   90.00
#
_symmetry.space_group_name_H-M   'P 1'
#
loop_
_entity.id
_entity.type
_entity.pdbx_description
1 polymer ?
#
loop_
_entity_poly.entity_id
_entity_poly.type
_entity_poly.pdbx_seq_one_letter_code
_entity_poly.pdbx_strand_id
1 'polypeptide(L)'
;GIEENILTLNYRISSIKKSSSMINEGRLFRKSLSRAEVLLAEAEVLYQKGDYDAAEKKLNSVNTYSLESMDTAQYILSRYMDKNQIKKWRNMVEATIAESRQKGIVAFIVSKIDQTLMVYKKGSLIKTYNIGLGRNGLKDKLYSGDGGTPEGRYYIVKKNADSKYYKALQFDYPNKEDRAR
;
A
#
# COMPACT_ATOMS: atom_id res chain seq x y z
N GLY A 1 -4.25 -26.73 22.55
CA GLY A 1 -3.32 -26.25 23.61
C GLY A 1 -2.37 -25.18 23.12
N ILE A 2 -1.41 -24.73 23.96
CA ILE A 2 -0.45 -23.66 23.61
C ILE A 2 0.39 -24.03 22.38
N GLU A 3 0.89 -25.26 22.31
CA GLU A 3 1.69 -25.74 21.17
C GLU A 3 0.91 -25.67 19.84
N GLU A 4 -0.33 -26.11 19.83
CA GLU A 4 -1.22 -26.03 18.68
C GLU A 4 -1.47 -24.58 18.25
N ASN A 5 -1.61 -23.68 19.24
CA ASN A 5 -1.79 -22.24 18.98
C ASN A 5 -0.53 -21.63 18.35
N ILE A 6 0.65 -22.01 18.82
CA ILE A 6 1.95 -21.63 18.21
C ILE A 6 1.99 -22.05 16.74
N LEU A 7 1.68 -23.31 16.44
CA LEU A 7 1.68 -23.83 15.07
C LEU A 7 0.68 -23.09 14.18
N THR A 8 -0.52 -22.83 14.68
CA THR A 8 -1.56 -22.10 13.94
C THR A 8 -1.13 -20.68 13.63
N LEU A 9 -0.55 -19.98 14.58
CA LEU A 9 -0.09 -18.59 14.38
C LEU A 9 1.14 -18.51 13.47
N ASN A 10 2.05 -19.47 13.55
CA ASN A 10 3.18 -19.60 12.61
C ASN A 10 2.69 -19.77 11.16
N TYR A 11 1.72 -20.67 10.95
CA TYR A 11 1.14 -20.88 9.64
C TYR A 11 0.46 -19.60 9.11
N ARG A 12 -0.32 -18.92 9.95
CA ARG A 12 -0.99 -17.65 9.59
C ARG A 12 0.02 -16.58 9.18
N ILE A 13 1.04 -16.34 9.99
CA ILE A 13 2.08 -15.34 9.70
C ILE A 13 2.79 -15.67 8.39
N SER A 14 3.16 -16.94 8.17
CA SER A 14 3.81 -17.39 6.94
C SER A 14 2.93 -17.17 5.71
N SER A 15 1.62 -17.43 5.83
CA SER A 15 0.65 -17.20 4.75
C SER A 15 0.48 -15.72 4.43
N ILE A 16 0.43 -14.85 5.45
CA ILE A 16 0.39 -13.39 5.28
C ILE A 16 1.65 -12.90 4.57
N LYS A 17 2.84 -13.35 4.99
CA LYS A 17 4.12 -13.00 4.34
C LYS A 17 4.13 -13.40 2.88
N LYS A 18 3.71 -14.61 2.55
CA LYS A 18 3.66 -15.11 1.18
C LYS A 18 2.72 -14.26 0.31
N SER A 19 1.53 -13.94 0.81
CA SER A 19 0.57 -13.11 0.10
C SER A 19 1.05 -11.68 -0.07
N SER A 20 1.69 -11.10 0.94
CA SER A 20 2.18 -9.72 0.93
C SER A 20 3.46 -9.54 0.10
N SER A 21 4.23 -10.60 -0.14
CA SER A 21 5.42 -10.51 -1.01
C SER A 21 5.07 -10.14 -2.45
N MET A 22 3.82 -10.35 -2.86
CA MET A 22 3.31 -10.00 -4.20
C MET A 22 2.81 -8.56 -4.32
N ILE A 23 2.65 -7.87 -3.20
CA ILE A 23 2.15 -6.50 -3.13
C ILE A 23 3.12 -5.64 -2.32
N ASN A 24 3.28 -4.39 -2.73
CA ASN A 24 4.10 -3.44 -1.98
C ASN A 24 3.30 -2.87 -0.82
N GLU A 25 3.37 -3.55 0.30
CA GLU A 25 2.65 -3.19 1.51
C GLU A 25 3.25 -1.95 2.20
N GLY A 26 2.38 -1.18 2.84
CA GLY A 26 2.77 0.02 3.55
C GLY A 26 3.48 -0.26 4.88
N ARG A 27 4.09 0.80 5.43
CA ARG A 27 4.84 0.75 6.69
C ARG A 27 4.02 0.20 7.86
N LEU A 28 2.72 0.53 7.94
CA LEU A 28 1.86 0.06 9.04
C LEU A 28 1.66 -1.46 8.99
N PHE A 29 1.40 -1.99 7.79
CA PHE A 29 1.30 -3.43 7.58
C PHE A 29 2.56 -4.16 8.04
N ARG A 30 3.74 -3.72 7.55
CA ARG A 30 5.04 -4.32 7.94
C ARG A 30 5.29 -4.23 9.43
N LYS A 31 4.91 -3.12 10.08
CA LYS A 31 5.07 -2.93 11.52
C LYS A 31 4.27 -3.98 12.31
N SER A 32 3.00 -4.18 11.98
CA SER A 32 2.14 -5.16 12.66
C SER A 32 2.62 -6.59 12.40
N LEU A 33 2.99 -6.92 11.17
CA LEU A 33 3.51 -8.24 10.83
C LEU A 33 4.83 -8.56 11.55
N SER A 34 5.81 -7.64 11.51
CA SER A 34 7.08 -7.83 12.23
C SER A 34 6.89 -7.92 13.74
N ARG A 35 5.90 -7.17 14.28
CA ARG A 35 5.59 -7.29 15.73
C ARG A 35 5.02 -8.66 16.07
N ALA A 36 4.14 -9.21 15.22
CA ALA A 36 3.63 -10.56 15.39
C ALA A 36 4.75 -11.61 15.35
N GLU A 37 5.70 -11.50 14.42
CA GLU A 37 6.85 -12.41 14.30
C GLU A 37 7.74 -12.40 15.54
N VAL A 38 8.08 -11.22 16.04
CA VAL A 38 8.93 -11.09 17.25
C VAL A 38 8.22 -11.68 18.47
N LEU A 39 6.93 -11.34 18.66
CA LEU A 39 6.16 -11.85 19.80
C LEU A 39 5.96 -13.38 19.74
N LEU A 40 5.84 -13.94 18.54
CA LEU A 40 5.74 -15.39 18.37
C LEU A 40 7.04 -16.10 18.79
N ALA A 41 8.19 -15.58 18.34
CA ALA A 41 9.48 -16.11 18.77
C ALA A 41 9.68 -16.00 20.31
N GLU A 42 9.26 -14.89 20.92
CA GLU A 42 9.29 -14.73 22.38
C GLU A 42 8.37 -15.75 23.06
N ALA A 43 7.17 -16.01 22.52
CA ALA A 43 6.23 -16.99 23.06
C ALA A 43 6.78 -18.43 23.00
N GLU A 44 7.44 -18.79 21.89
CA GLU A 44 8.10 -20.10 21.74
C GLU A 44 9.20 -20.30 22.80
N VAL A 45 10.04 -19.30 23.05
CA VAL A 45 11.07 -19.35 24.09
C VAL A 45 10.46 -19.51 25.48
N LEU A 46 9.39 -18.77 25.79
CA LEU A 46 8.71 -18.87 27.10
C LEU A 46 8.08 -20.25 27.28
N TYR A 47 7.44 -20.80 26.27
CA TYR A 47 6.87 -22.13 26.27
C TYR A 47 7.93 -23.21 26.54
N GLN A 48 9.08 -23.14 25.88
CA GLN A 48 10.20 -24.06 26.08
C GLN A 48 10.77 -23.99 27.53
N LYS A 49 10.69 -22.82 28.17
CA LYS A 49 11.10 -22.60 29.55
C LYS A 49 10.06 -23.05 30.59
N GLY A 50 8.87 -23.48 30.15
CA GLY A 50 7.76 -23.86 31.02
C GLY A 50 6.97 -22.69 31.59
N ASP A 51 7.22 -21.46 31.13
CA ASP A 51 6.42 -20.26 31.49
C ASP A 51 5.19 -20.14 30.59
N TYR A 52 4.22 -21.00 30.84
CA TYR A 52 3.03 -21.13 29.99
C TYR A 52 2.12 -19.90 30.05
N ASP A 53 1.99 -19.27 31.23
CA ASP A 53 1.16 -18.08 31.39
C ASP A 53 1.72 -16.89 30.61
N ALA A 54 3.03 -16.69 30.64
CA ALA A 54 3.67 -15.64 29.86
C ALA A 54 3.62 -15.95 28.37
N ALA A 55 3.79 -17.21 27.96
CA ALA A 55 3.67 -17.64 26.58
C ALA A 55 2.26 -17.34 26.02
N GLU A 56 1.21 -17.69 26.76
CA GLU A 56 -0.18 -17.45 26.35
C GLU A 56 -0.51 -15.98 26.18
N LYS A 57 -0.05 -15.11 27.09
CA LYS A 57 -0.19 -13.66 26.96
C LYS A 57 0.48 -13.13 25.70
N LYS A 58 1.66 -13.64 25.34
CA LYS A 58 2.33 -13.28 24.08
C LYS A 58 1.54 -13.75 22.87
N LEU A 59 1.03 -14.98 22.88
CA LEU A 59 0.24 -15.54 21.77
C LEU A 59 -1.05 -14.75 21.53
N ASN A 60 -1.70 -14.25 22.58
CA ASN A 60 -2.86 -13.37 22.43
C ASN A 60 -2.48 -12.07 21.68
N SER A 61 -1.33 -11.50 21.97
CA SER A 61 -0.81 -10.33 21.25
C SER A 61 -0.44 -10.68 19.81
N VAL A 62 0.17 -11.83 19.55
CA VAL A 62 0.47 -12.34 18.20
C VAL A 62 -0.81 -12.46 17.37
N ASN A 63 -1.86 -13.03 17.97
CA ASN A 63 -3.17 -13.16 17.32
C ASN A 63 -3.71 -11.80 16.88
N THR A 64 -3.69 -10.79 17.76
CA THR A 64 -4.14 -9.43 17.45
C THR A 64 -3.36 -8.84 16.26
N TYR A 65 -2.03 -8.79 16.33
CA TYR A 65 -1.21 -8.19 15.27
C TYR A 65 -1.27 -8.96 13.95
N SER A 66 -1.40 -10.29 13.99
CA SER A 66 -1.55 -11.09 12.77
C SER A 66 -2.90 -10.85 12.10
N LEU A 67 -3.99 -10.69 12.85
CA LEU A 67 -5.30 -10.36 12.31
C LEU A 67 -5.31 -8.95 11.68
N GLU A 68 -4.75 -7.94 12.35
CA GLU A 68 -4.61 -6.59 11.79
C GLU A 68 -3.87 -6.60 10.44
N SER A 69 -2.80 -7.40 10.34
CA SER A 69 -2.03 -7.55 9.10
C SER A 69 -2.85 -8.25 8.02
N MET A 70 -3.58 -9.30 8.38
CA MET A 70 -4.43 -10.06 7.47
C MET A 70 -5.55 -9.19 6.90
N ASP A 71 -6.25 -8.44 7.74
CA ASP A 71 -7.33 -7.53 7.32
C ASP A 71 -6.81 -6.46 6.36
N THR A 72 -5.62 -5.91 6.65
CA THR A 72 -4.97 -4.94 5.77
C THR A 72 -4.60 -5.55 4.42
N ALA A 73 -4.01 -6.75 4.40
CA ALA A 73 -3.67 -7.45 3.17
C ALA A 73 -4.93 -7.78 2.35
N GLN A 74 -5.96 -8.28 2.99
CA GLN A 74 -7.23 -8.61 2.35
C GLN A 74 -7.91 -7.37 1.76
N TYR A 75 -7.93 -6.26 2.48
CA TYR A 75 -8.45 -4.99 1.97
C TYR A 75 -7.73 -4.55 0.70
N ILE A 76 -6.38 -4.58 0.69
CA ILE A 76 -5.59 -4.20 -0.49
C ILE A 76 -5.89 -5.16 -1.64
N LEU A 77 -5.80 -6.48 -1.41
CA LEU A 77 -6.01 -7.49 -2.45
C LEU A 77 -7.41 -7.39 -3.05
N SER A 78 -8.46 -7.23 -2.23
CA SER A 78 -9.84 -7.11 -2.72
C SER A 78 -10.01 -5.93 -3.67
N ARG A 79 -9.39 -4.78 -3.39
CA ARG A 79 -9.45 -3.59 -4.26
C ARG A 79 -8.77 -3.83 -5.62
N TYR A 80 -7.61 -4.49 -5.61
CA TYR A 80 -6.86 -4.79 -6.85
C TYR A 80 -7.40 -5.99 -7.62
N MET A 81 -8.34 -6.74 -7.04
CA MET A 81 -9.10 -7.81 -7.71
C MET A 81 -10.50 -7.38 -8.14
N ASP A 82 -10.98 -6.23 -7.68
CA ASP A 82 -12.29 -5.70 -8.05
C ASP A 82 -12.31 -5.25 -9.52
N LYS A 83 -13.09 -5.96 -10.34
CA LYS A 83 -13.21 -5.71 -11.78
C LYS A 83 -13.73 -4.30 -12.09
N ASN A 84 -14.64 -3.75 -11.28
CA ASN A 84 -15.17 -2.42 -11.47
C ASN A 84 -14.12 -1.36 -11.16
N GLN A 85 -13.37 -1.55 -10.08
CA GLN A 85 -12.28 -0.65 -9.71
C GLN A 85 -11.16 -0.68 -10.77
N ILE A 86 -10.77 -1.86 -11.25
CA ILE A 86 -9.79 -2.00 -12.34
C ILE A 86 -10.28 -1.31 -13.61
N LYS A 87 -11.54 -1.48 -13.98
CA LYS A 87 -12.15 -0.80 -15.14
C LYS A 87 -12.12 0.72 -14.97
N LYS A 88 -12.45 1.22 -13.77
CA LYS A 88 -12.38 2.65 -13.45
C LYS A 88 -10.97 3.20 -13.65
N TRP A 89 -9.96 2.54 -13.09
CA TRP A 89 -8.56 2.95 -13.26
C TRP A 89 -8.11 2.92 -14.71
N ARG A 90 -8.44 1.86 -15.45
CA ARG A 90 -8.13 1.75 -16.88
C ARG A 90 -8.73 2.91 -17.69
N ASN A 91 -10.00 3.21 -17.46
CA ASN A 91 -10.66 4.33 -18.14
C ASN A 91 -9.97 5.69 -17.84
N MET A 92 -9.52 5.90 -16.59
CA MET A 92 -8.77 7.11 -16.23
C MET A 92 -7.43 7.20 -16.96
N VAL A 93 -6.70 6.09 -17.09
CA VAL A 93 -5.43 6.01 -17.83
C VAL A 93 -5.67 6.32 -19.30
N GLU A 94 -6.62 5.65 -19.94
CA GLU A 94 -6.96 5.84 -21.35
C GLU A 94 -7.39 7.27 -21.64
N ALA A 95 -8.25 7.85 -20.80
CA ALA A 95 -8.69 9.25 -20.95
C ALA A 95 -7.52 10.23 -20.80
N THR A 96 -6.58 9.97 -19.89
CA THR A 96 -5.41 10.83 -19.68
C THR A 96 -4.45 10.78 -20.88
N ILE A 97 -4.21 9.58 -21.43
CA ILE A 97 -3.38 9.42 -22.64
C ILE A 97 -4.06 10.06 -23.85
N ALA A 98 -5.38 9.90 -24.00
CA ALA A 98 -6.15 10.53 -25.07
C ALA A 98 -6.10 12.06 -25.00
N GLU A 99 -6.24 12.64 -23.80
CA GLU A 99 -6.11 14.09 -23.60
C GLU A 99 -4.69 14.59 -23.93
N SER A 100 -3.66 13.82 -23.52
CA SER A 100 -2.26 14.13 -23.90
C SER A 100 -2.09 14.19 -25.42
N ARG A 101 -2.73 13.27 -26.15
CA ARG A 101 -2.69 13.23 -27.62
C ARG A 101 -3.42 14.42 -28.25
N GLN A 102 -4.64 14.68 -27.81
CA GLN A 102 -5.49 15.72 -28.37
C GLN A 102 -4.95 17.13 -28.13
N LYS A 103 -4.45 17.38 -26.90
CA LYS A 103 -3.97 18.72 -26.50
C LYS A 103 -2.46 18.90 -26.68
N GLY A 104 -1.73 17.86 -27.07
CA GLY A 104 -0.26 17.92 -27.20
C GLY A 104 0.52 18.08 -25.91
N ILE A 105 -0.15 17.88 -24.77
CA ILE A 105 0.42 18.09 -23.44
C ILE A 105 1.20 16.87 -22.91
N VAL A 106 2.02 17.12 -21.88
CA VAL A 106 2.65 16.05 -21.09
C VAL A 106 1.64 15.53 -20.09
N ALA A 107 1.56 14.21 -19.96
CA ALA A 107 0.77 13.52 -18.95
C ALA A 107 1.62 12.50 -18.19
N PHE A 108 1.25 12.25 -16.92
CA PHE A 108 1.88 11.28 -16.05
C PHE A 108 0.88 10.17 -15.71
N ILE A 109 1.31 8.93 -15.81
CA ILE A 109 0.57 7.76 -15.30
C ILE A 109 1.41 7.14 -14.19
N VAL A 110 0.83 7.02 -13.01
CA VAL A 110 1.46 6.40 -11.85
C VAL A 110 0.82 5.04 -11.61
N SER A 111 1.61 3.97 -11.71
CA SER A 111 1.22 2.63 -11.26
C SER A 111 1.73 2.42 -9.85
N LYS A 112 0.82 2.26 -8.90
CA LYS A 112 1.18 1.99 -7.50
C LYS A 112 1.71 0.57 -7.32
N ILE A 113 1.12 -0.42 -8.01
CA ILE A 113 1.58 -1.81 -7.96
C ILE A 113 3.01 -1.94 -8.48
N ASP A 114 3.27 -1.37 -9.66
CA ASP A 114 4.59 -1.49 -10.30
C ASP A 114 5.60 -0.48 -9.74
N GLN A 115 5.14 0.48 -8.93
CA GLN A 115 5.93 1.62 -8.43
C GLN A 115 6.63 2.37 -9.57
N THR A 116 5.88 2.65 -10.62
CA THR A 116 6.40 3.35 -11.79
C THR A 116 5.63 4.63 -12.08
N LEU A 117 6.34 5.61 -12.62
CA LEU A 117 5.77 6.81 -13.22
C LEU A 117 6.12 6.80 -14.71
N MET A 118 5.10 6.71 -15.52
CA MET A 118 5.19 6.75 -16.98
C MET A 118 4.88 8.17 -17.48
N VAL A 119 5.76 8.72 -18.30
CA VAL A 119 5.63 10.05 -18.90
C VAL A 119 5.17 9.90 -20.32
N TYR A 120 4.03 10.49 -20.63
CA TYR A 120 3.46 10.56 -21.98
C TYR A 120 3.56 11.97 -22.53
N LYS A 121 3.79 12.10 -23.84
CA LYS A 121 3.71 13.35 -24.60
C LYS A 121 3.04 13.09 -25.93
N LYS A 122 2.01 13.88 -26.25
CA LYS A 122 1.22 13.70 -27.47
C LYS A 122 0.65 12.26 -27.60
N GLY A 123 0.30 11.63 -26.47
CA GLY A 123 -0.23 10.28 -26.41
C GLY A 123 0.80 9.14 -26.55
N SER A 124 2.09 9.46 -26.69
CA SER A 124 3.17 8.46 -26.79
C SER A 124 3.95 8.39 -25.48
N LEU A 125 4.27 7.19 -25.02
CA LEU A 125 5.16 6.97 -23.89
C LEU A 125 6.57 7.40 -24.25
N ILE A 126 7.15 8.32 -23.47
CA ILE A 126 8.50 8.84 -23.73
C ILE A 126 9.51 8.41 -22.67
N LYS A 127 9.05 8.12 -21.45
CA LYS A 127 9.95 7.68 -20.35
C LYS A 127 9.19 7.01 -19.23
N THR A 128 9.87 6.08 -18.54
CA THR A 128 9.39 5.45 -17.30
C THR A 128 10.44 5.61 -16.22
N TYR A 129 9.99 5.90 -15.00
CA TYR A 129 10.82 6.05 -13.81
C TYR A 129 10.31 5.11 -12.72
N ASN A 130 11.21 4.55 -11.94
CA ASN A 130 10.86 3.93 -10.66
C ASN A 130 10.58 5.02 -9.63
N ILE A 131 9.55 4.84 -8.82
CA ILE A 131 9.12 5.81 -7.81
C ILE A 131 8.89 5.16 -6.45
N GLY A 132 8.99 5.96 -5.40
CA GLY A 132 8.47 5.59 -4.09
C GLY A 132 7.02 6.00 -3.94
N LEU A 133 6.27 5.24 -3.14
CA LEU A 133 4.90 5.59 -2.72
C LEU A 133 4.92 6.28 -1.36
N GLY A 134 3.79 6.83 -0.97
CA GLY A 134 3.57 7.22 0.41
C GLY A 134 3.77 6.03 1.35
N ARG A 135 4.10 6.31 2.63
CA ARG A 135 4.47 5.27 3.62
C ARG A 135 3.39 4.21 3.91
N ASN A 136 2.14 4.46 3.50
CA ASN A 136 1.04 3.50 3.60
C ASN A 136 0.82 2.69 2.30
N GLY A 137 1.80 2.69 1.39
CA GLY A 137 1.89 1.77 0.26
C GLY A 137 0.68 1.83 -0.67
N LEU A 138 0.04 0.69 -0.87
CA LEU A 138 -1.07 0.51 -1.81
C LEU A 138 -2.43 0.98 -1.28
N LYS A 139 -2.56 1.38 -0.02
CA LYS A 139 -3.81 1.98 0.48
C LYS A 139 -4.13 3.27 -0.26
N ASP A 140 -5.41 3.50 -0.51
CA ASP A 140 -5.87 4.79 -1.03
C ASP A 140 -5.65 5.90 0.02
N LYS A 141 -5.47 7.12 -0.45
CA LYS A 141 -5.38 8.28 0.42
C LYS A 141 -6.78 8.77 0.76
N LEU A 142 -7.09 8.85 2.06
CA LEU A 142 -8.40 9.26 2.57
C LEU A 142 -8.37 10.65 3.22
N TYR A 143 -7.26 11.02 3.87
CA TYR A 143 -7.13 12.31 4.54
C TYR A 143 -5.68 12.80 4.58
N SER A 144 -5.49 14.06 4.94
CA SER A 144 -4.15 14.65 5.08
C SER A 144 -3.37 13.96 6.21
N GLY A 145 -2.11 13.60 5.95
CA GLY A 145 -1.24 12.98 6.95
C GLY A 145 -1.33 11.45 7.03
N ASP A 146 -2.29 10.79 6.36
CA ASP A 146 -2.44 9.33 6.36
C ASP A 146 -1.28 8.57 5.69
N GLY A 147 -0.38 9.28 5.00
CA GLY A 147 0.76 8.70 4.30
C GLY A 147 0.38 7.88 3.07
N GLY A 148 -0.85 7.95 2.60
CA GLY A 148 -1.31 7.32 1.37
C GLY A 148 -0.90 8.11 0.13
N THR A 149 -0.74 7.41 -0.99
CA THR A 149 -0.65 8.00 -2.33
C THR A 149 -2.06 8.01 -2.92
N PRO A 150 -2.62 9.19 -3.29
CA PRO A 150 -3.99 9.28 -3.76
C PRO A 150 -4.20 8.56 -5.08
N GLU A 151 -5.41 8.07 -5.29
CA GLU A 151 -5.85 7.41 -6.51
C GLU A 151 -6.93 8.24 -7.19
N GLY A 152 -6.65 8.67 -8.38
CA GLY A 152 -7.56 9.55 -9.12
C GLY A 152 -6.85 10.22 -10.28
N ARG A 153 -7.58 11.13 -10.90
CA ARG A 153 -7.07 11.96 -12.00
C ARG A 153 -6.89 13.39 -11.51
N TYR A 154 -5.67 13.90 -11.62
CA TYR A 154 -5.25 15.18 -11.07
C TYR A 154 -4.57 16.05 -12.11
N TYR A 155 -4.60 17.36 -11.91
CA TYR A 155 -3.88 18.32 -12.73
C TYR A 155 -2.70 18.93 -11.97
N ILE A 156 -1.57 19.12 -12.64
CA ILE A 156 -0.43 19.84 -12.10
C ILE A 156 -0.78 21.32 -12.05
N VAL A 157 -0.85 21.88 -10.85
CA VAL A 157 -1.23 23.29 -10.63
C VAL A 157 -0.04 24.19 -10.34
N LYS A 158 1.09 23.61 -9.89
CA LYS A 158 2.30 24.39 -9.58
C LYS A 158 3.56 23.56 -9.77
N LYS A 159 4.59 24.20 -10.31
CA LYS A 159 5.97 23.69 -10.32
C LYS A 159 6.75 24.44 -9.25
N ASN A 160 7.36 23.71 -8.32
CA ASN A 160 8.20 24.28 -7.28
C ASN A 160 9.66 23.88 -7.52
N ALA A 161 10.47 24.86 -7.91
CA ALA A 161 11.90 24.66 -8.18
C ALA A 161 12.72 24.61 -6.87
N ASP A 162 12.21 25.25 -5.80
CA ASP A 162 12.90 25.42 -4.51
C ASP A 162 12.30 24.51 -3.43
N SER A 163 11.84 23.34 -3.82
CA SER A 163 11.33 22.36 -2.86
C SER A 163 12.45 21.79 -2.02
N LYS A 164 12.18 21.55 -0.72
CA LYS A 164 13.10 20.81 0.16
C LYS A 164 13.45 19.39 -0.36
N TYR A 165 12.72 18.91 -1.36
CA TYR A 165 12.96 17.65 -2.08
C TYR A 165 13.62 17.90 -3.45
N TYR A 166 14.34 18.99 -3.63
CA TYR A 166 14.99 19.47 -4.84
C TYR A 166 14.01 20.13 -5.81
N LYS A 167 13.06 19.43 -6.38
CA LYS A 167 11.98 19.94 -7.25
C LYS A 167 10.69 19.21 -6.95
N ALA A 168 9.55 19.89 -7.06
CA ALA A 168 8.26 19.27 -6.87
C ALA A 168 7.22 19.76 -7.87
N LEU A 169 6.30 18.88 -8.21
CA LEU A 169 5.08 19.18 -8.93
C LEU A 169 3.91 19.07 -7.97
N GLN A 170 3.20 20.16 -7.78
CA GLN A 170 1.98 20.16 -6.98
C GLN A 170 0.80 19.87 -7.90
N PHE A 171 -0.08 18.97 -7.48
CA PHE A 171 -1.34 18.67 -8.14
C PHE A 171 -2.54 19.06 -7.27
N ASP A 172 -3.70 19.15 -7.87
CA ASP A 172 -4.96 19.66 -7.29
C ASP A 172 -5.63 18.69 -6.31
N TYR A 173 -4.85 17.97 -5.52
CA TYR A 173 -5.37 17.13 -4.43
C TYR A 173 -5.63 17.99 -3.16
N PRO A 174 -6.76 17.81 -2.44
CA PRO A 174 -7.95 17.03 -2.82
C PRO A 174 -8.82 17.76 -3.86
N ASN A 175 -9.19 17.07 -4.93
CA ASN A 175 -10.11 17.58 -5.93
C ASN A 175 -11.59 17.36 -5.52
N LYS A 176 -12.55 17.61 -6.42
CA LYS A 176 -13.99 17.41 -6.13
C LYS A 176 -14.35 15.95 -5.83
N GLU A 177 -13.72 14.99 -6.51
CA GLU A 177 -13.98 13.57 -6.30
C GLU A 177 -13.45 13.11 -4.95
N ASP A 178 -12.27 13.58 -4.53
CA ASP A 178 -11.70 13.26 -3.23
C ASP A 178 -12.54 13.81 -2.06
N ARG A 179 -13.13 14.99 -2.24
CA ARG A 179 -14.00 15.62 -1.23
C ARG A 179 -15.39 15.00 -1.13
N ALA A 180 -15.81 14.24 -2.14
CA ALA A 180 -17.10 13.56 -2.19
C ALA A 180 -17.05 12.13 -1.64
N ARG A 181 -15.86 11.63 -1.29
CA ARG A 181 -15.64 10.32 -0.64
C ARG A 181 -15.70 10.44 0.87
#